data_b93e3042e2e70300b9478c3e9df2c23a
#
_entry.id   b93e3042e2e70300b9478c3e9df2c23a
#
_cell.length_a   1.000
_cell.length_b   1.000
_cell.length_c   1.000
_cell.angle_alpha   90.00
_cell.angle_beta   90.00
_cell.angle_gamma   90.00
#
_symmetry.space_group_name_H-M   'P 1'
#
loop_
_entity.id
_entity.type
_entity.pdbx_description
1 polymer ?
#
loop_
_entity_poly.entity_id
_entity_poly.type
_entity_poly.pdbx_seq_one_letter_code
_entity_poly.pdbx_strand_id
1 'polypeptide(L)'
;AGLYDAFSISLNACTFTATANIDLNNPSAPSLDLQLDTVVCDTYTLEAITGSNLSGNEAYYSQSNGAGAPLNIGDPITVSQTVYVYDNIGACSDEASFMLTVNTTPQITNLATQEACVDYTLPVIQGTNLTGNENYYSDSQANGGAAITNPISTSQQVFIYDASGACSDEVSFEVIIYDLPEVLSFLGEGTYCEGDAIEPLSVEVNGVGQLTLDYTLEGVNNTETSNTTSITLGSSPGVYVLTQITDAHCSNSTALTQTITVNATPATPSTSGDAEYCANESAQAIEADGSAGSYTWYADQDLTEVIGSQQQYTPENIIGSTSYYVTATENGCEGLSQITTITFQECGIIIPTAFTPDGDQTNDTWSLENIDAIYPNNIVSVYNRLGNKVFEAQQGSYNQMPWDGTFNGQELPVASYYYIIEYNDDTTENSNGIVTIVK
;
A
#
# COMPACT_ATOMS: atom_id res chain seq x y z
N ALA A 1 -117.45 13.36 -50.12
CA ALA A 1 -116.32 14.01 -49.45
C ALA A 1 -116.38 13.67 -47.98
N GLY A 2 -115.54 12.84 -47.54
CA GLY A 2 -115.43 12.55 -46.11
C GLY A 2 -114.46 13.55 -45.49
N LEU A 3 -114.95 14.21 -44.50
CA LEU A 3 -114.10 14.99 -43.62
C LEU A 3 -113.26 14.01 -42.79
N TYR A 4 -111.97 14.09 -42.94
CA TYR A 4 -111.04 13.37 -42.06
C TYR A 4 -110.74 14.31 -40.88
N ASP A 5 -111.21 13.94 -39.69
CA ASP A 5 -111.05 14.77 -38.50
C ASP A 5 -109.64 14.84 -37.88
N ALA A 6 -108.76 13.93 -38.27
CA ALA A 6 -107.36 13.99 -37.89
C ALA A 6 -106.53 13.04 -38.82
N PHE A 7 -105.37 13.40 -39.19
CA PHE A 7 -104.40 12.54 -39.84
C PHE A 7 -103.04 12.75 -39.20
N SER A 8 -102.21 11.73 -39.23
CA SER A 8 -100.80 11.79 -38.74
C SER A 8 -99.87 11.49 -39.86
N ILE A 9 -98.81 12.24 -39.95
CA ILE A 9 -97.70 11.98 -40.86
C ILE A 9 -96.42 11.68 -40.00
N SER A 10 -95.78 10.61 -40.30
CA SER A 10 -94.48 10.29 -39.67
C SER A 10 -93.42 10.41 -40.72
N LEU A 11 -92.38 11.20 -40.43
CA LEU A 11 -91.16 11.32 -41.22
C LEU A 11 -89.95 11.38 -40.26
N ASN A 12 -89.00 10.46 -40.46
CA ASN A 12 -87.80 10.39 -39.57
C ASN A 12 -88.12 10.33 -38.08
N ALA A 13 -89.06 9.42 -37.68
CA ALA A 13 -89.53 9.24 -36.31
C ALA A 13 -90.37 10.44 -35.73
N CYS A 14 -90.58 11.47 -36.49
CA CYS A 14 -91.48 12.58 -36.09
C CYS A 14 -92.86 12.32 -36.54
N THR A 15 -93.87 12.39 -35.67
CA THR A 15 -95.27 12.19 -35.95
C THR A 15 -96.07 13.47 -35.66
N PHE A 16 -96.78 13.98 -36.68
CA PHE A 16 -97.64 15.17 -36.54
C PHE A 16 -99.05 14.72 -36.70
N THR A 17 -99.88 15.19 -35.81
CA THR A 17 -101.32 15.04 -35.86
C THR A 17 -101.96 16.37 -36.07
N ALA A 18 -102.72 16.56 -37.16
CA ALA A 18 -103.48 17.83 -37.44
C ALA A 18 -105.00 17.55 -37.47
N THR A 19 -105.76 18.40 -36.79
CA THR A 19 -107.23 18.28 -36.69
C THR A 19 -108.03 19.33 -37.52
N ALA A 20 -107.34 20.36 -38.08
CA ALA A 20 -107.95 21.34 -39.02
C ALA A 20 -106.77 22.08 -39.70
N ASN A 21 -107.00 22.45 -41.02
CA ASN A 21 -106.06 23.18 -41.90
C ASN A 21 -104.60 22.78 -41.75
N ILE A 22 -104.20 21.84 -42.57
CA ILE A 22 -102.87 21.39 -42.65
C ILE A 22 -102.02 22.43 -43.36
N ASP A 23 -101.27 23.22 -42.60
CA ASP A 23 -100.08 23.84 -43.14
C ASP A 23 -98.94 22.82 -43.04
N LEU A 24 -98.57 22.22 -44.15
CA LEU A 24 -97.51 21.21 -44.22
C LEU A 24 -96.12 21.88 -44.17
N ASN A 25 -95.94 22.92 -43.43
CA ASN A 25 -94.62 23.33 -43.04
C ASN A 25 -94.08 22.33 -41.99
N ASN A 26 -93.64 21.21 -42.48
CA ASN A 26 -92.96 20.20 -41.64
C ASN A 26 -91.62 20.76 -41.23
N PRO A 27 -91.38 21.14 -39.97
CA PRO A 27 -90.00 21.40 -39.56
C PRO A 27 -89.18 20.16 -39.81
N SER A 28 -88.10 20.28 -40.54
CA SER A 28 -87.18 19.19 -40.68
C SER A 28 -86.66 18.83 -39.29
N ALA A 29 -86.59 17.50 -39.00
CA ALA A 29 -86.05 17.07 -37.74
C ALA A 29 -84.62 17.55 -37.61
N PRO A 30 -84.20 17.89 -36.40
CA PRO A 30 -82.77 18.14 -36.15
C PRO A 30 -81.94 16.90 -36.52
N SER A 31 -80.72 17.11 -37.02
CA SER A 31 -79.72 16.02 -37.28
C SER A 31 -78.37 16.47 -36.77
N LEU A 32 -77.95 15.86 -35.73
CA LEU A 32 -76.66 16.10 -35.08
C LEU A 32 -75.52 15.38 -35.81
N ASP A 33 -74.38 16.03 -35.95
CA ASP A 33 -73.25 15.42 -36.47
C ASP A 33 -72.69 14.34 -35.49
N LEU A 34 -72.24 13.23 -36.00
CA LEU A 34 -71.68 12.16 -35.18
C LEU A 34 -70.37 12.62 -34.44
N GLN A 35 -70.43 12.52 -33.15
CA GLN A 35 -69.23 12.71 -32.30
C GLN A 35 -68.50 11.40 -32.15
N LEU A 36 -67.16 11.47 -32.19
CA LEU A 36 -66.28 10.27 -32.03
C LEU A 36 -65.84 10.13 -30.58
N ASP A 37 -65.71 8.89 -30.14
CA ASP A 37 -65.06 8.59 -28.84
C ASP A 37 -63.70 9.25 -28.78
N THR A 38 -63.45 9.95 -27.68
CA THR A 38 -62.29 10.83 -27.54
C THR A 38 -61.51 10.48 -26.26
N VAL A 39 -60.19 10.42 -26.38
CA VAL A 39 -59.26 10.20 -25.26
C VAL A 39 -58.39 11.44 -25.13
N VAL A 40 -58.35 12.02 -23.94
CA VAL A 40 -57.60 13.26 -23.64
C VAL A 40 -56.86 13.13 -22.34
N CYS A 41 -55.92 14.06 -22.13
CA CYS A 41 -55.17 14.20 -20.89
C CYS A 41 -55.74 15.33 -20.03
N ASP A 42 -56.01 15.02 -18.75
CA ASP A 42 -56.40 15.94 -17.67
C ASP A 42 -57.75 16.64 -17.89
N THR A 43 -58.00 17.16 -19.07
CA THR A 43 -59.21 17.97 -19.32
C THR A 43 -59.61 17.94 -20.79
N TYR A 44 -60.90 17.96 -21.02
CA TYR A 44 -61.53 18.15 -22.33
C TYR A 44 -62.47 19.35 -22.29
N THR A 45 -62.43 20.20 -23.29
CA THR A 45 -63.32 21.33 -23.44
C THR A 45 -64.33 21.01 -24.55
N LEU A 46 -65.64 21.12 -24.20
CA LEU A 46 -66.73 20.91 -25.14
C LEU A 46 -66.71 21.97 -26.24
N GLU A 47 -66.71 21.49 -27.47
CA GLU A 47 -66.77 22.33 -28.70
C GLU A 47 -68.16 22.74 -29.06
N ALA A 48 -68.33 23.63 -30.06
CA ALA A 48 -69.62 23.97 -30.60
C ALA A 48 -70.33 22.79 -31.25
N ILE A 49 -71.62 22.59 -30.96
CA ILE A 49 -72.41 21.53 -31.54
C ILE A 49 -72.66 21.85 -33.02
N THR A 50 -72.46 20.84 -33.86
CA THR A 50 -72.70 20.96 -35.31
C THR A 50 -73.74 19.94 -35.77
N GLY A 51 -74.40 20.29 -36.89
CA GLY A 51 -75.53 19.50 -37.44
C GLY A 51 -76.33 20.31 -38.45
N SER A 52 -77.44 19.76 -38.85
CA SER A 52 -78.35 20.40 -39.76
C SER A 52 -79.78 20.54 -39.12
N ASN A 53 -80.45 21.60 -39.45
CA ASN A 53 -81.76 21.94 -38.85
C ASN A 53 -81.76 22.03 -37.31
N LEU A 54 -80.69 22.50 -36.71
CA LEU A 54 -80.59 22.64 -35.28
C LEU A 54 -81.61 23.68 -34.76
N SER A 55 -82.15 23.42 -33.55
CA SER A 55 -83.13 24.26 -32.93
C SER A 55 -82.61 25.62 -32.37
N GLY A 56 -81.28 25.71 -32.14
CA GLY A 56 -80.63 26.79 -31.39
C GLY A 56 -80.72 26.61 -29.89
N ASN A 57 -81.21 25.44 -29.41
CA ASN A 57 -81.26 25.02 -28.02
C ASN A 57 -80.59 23.72 -27.77
N GLU A 58 -79.82 23.26 -28.80
CA GLU A 58 -78.94 22.06 -28.70
C GLU A 58 -77.96 22.24 -27.53
N ALA A 59 -77.83 21.18 -26.76
CA ALA A 59 -77.01 21.22 -25.59
C ALA A 59 -76.37 19.86 -25.29
N TYR A 60 -75.27 19.88 -24.58
CA TYR A 60 -74.60 18.68 -24.05
C TYR A 60 -75.22 18.27 -22.72
N TYR A 61 -75.37 16.97 -22.47
CA TYR A 61 -75.96 16.41 -21.25
C TYR A 61 -75.10 15.24 -20.70
N SER A 62 -75.24 15.03 -19.39
CA SER A 62 -74.59 13.88 -18.72
C SER A 62 -75.41 12.59 -18.81
N GLN A 63 -76.61 12.62 -19.31
CA GLN A 63 -77.56 11.50 -19.51
C GLN A 63 -78.31 11.62 -20.80
N SER A 64 -78.76 10.47 -21.33
CA SER A 64 -79.56 10.39 -22.59
C SER A 64 -80.88 11.11 -22.49
N ASN A 65 -81.45 11.46 -23.65
CA ASN A 65 -82.74 12.15 -23.85
C ASN A 65 -82.84 13.55 -23.24
N GLY A 66 -81.71 14.29 -23.23
CA GLY A 66 -81.64 15.63 -22.63
C GLY A 66 -81.80 15.60 -21.13
N ALA A 67 -81.59 14.47 -20.48
CA ALA A 67 -81.69 14.29 -19.06
C ALA A 67 -80.36 14.56 -18.35
N GLY A 68 -80.43 14.80 -17.08
CA GLY A 68 -79.23 15.10 -16.26
C GLY A 68 -78.93 16.63 -16.26
N ALA A 69 -77.70 16.89 -15.76
CA ALA A 69 -77.24 18.30 -15.76
C ALA A 69 -76.72 18.67 -17.16
N PRO A 70 -77.12 19.84 -17.67
CA PRO A 70 -76.57 20.37 -18.92
C PRO A 70 -75.03 20.65 -18.70
N LEU A 71 -74.26 20.34 -19.70
CA LEU A 71 -72.81 20.63 -19.78
C LEU A 71 -72.64 21.81 -20.74
N ASN A 72 -72.00 22.88 -20.32
CA ASN A 72 -71.84 24.05 -21.17
C ASN A 72 -70.64 23.93 -22.09
N ILE A 73 -70.79 24.48 -23.29
CA ILE A 73 -69.70 24.67 -24.22
C ILE A 73 -68.60 25.51 -23.54
N GLY A 74 -67.38 25.10 -23.60
CA GLY A 74 -66.25 25.77 -22.94
C GLY A 74 -65.94 25.31 -21.51
N ASP A 75 -66.89 24.57 -20.84
CA ASP A 75 -66.64 24.03 -19.51
C ASP A 75 -65.61 22.86 -19.59
N PRO A 76 -64.64 22.79 -18.68
CA PRO A 76 -63.68 21.71 -18.64
C PRO A 76 -64.31 20.45 -18.03
N ILE A 77 -64.18 19.31 -18.73
CA ILE A 77 -64.54 17.99 -18.22
C ILE A 77 -63.26 17.30 -17.78
N THR A 78 -63.13 16.90 -16.51
CA THR A 78 -61.94 16.32 -15.89
C THR A 78 -62.11 14.86 -15.49
N VAL A 79 -63.29 14.27 -15.77
CA VAL A 79 -63.57 12.85 -15.46
C VAL A 79 -64.17 12.13 -16.67
N SER A 80 -63.79 10.88 -16.85
CA SER A 80 -64.31 10.04 -17.92
C SER A 80 -65.81 9.83 -17.80
N GLN A 81 -66.53 10.07 -18.87
CA GLN A 81 -67.99 9.88 -18.95
C GLN A 81 -68.48 9.75 -20.35
N THR A 82 -69.75 9.25 -20.53
CA THR A 82 -70.45 9.37 -21.81
C THR A 82 -71.11 10.77 -21.84
N VAL A 83 -70.86 11.50 -22.93
CA VAL A 83 -71.39 12.79 -23.19
C VAL A 83 -72.52 12.65 -24.24
N TYR A 84 -73.72 13.18 -23.96
CA TYR A 84 -74.83 13.14 -24.88
C TYR A 84 -75.03 14.52 -25.47
N VAL A 85 -75.27 14.59 -26.76
CA VAL A 85 -75.72 15.81 -27.44
C VAL A 85 -77.22 15.60 -27.79
N TYR A 86 -78.04 16.49 -27.38
CA TYR A 86 -79.49 16.42 -27.59
C TYR A 86 -80.05 17.72 -28.17
N ASP A 87 -80.85 17.59 -29.18
CA ASP A 87 -81.60 18.68 -29.77
C ASP A 87 -83.06 18.27 -30.02
N ASN A 88 -84.01 19.21 -29.86
CA ASN A 88 -85.38 18.94 -30.18
C ASN A 88 -86.13 20.15 -30.77
N ILE A 89 -86.94 19.90 -31.78
CA ILE A 89 -87.87 20.85 -32.44
C ILE A 89 -89.24 20.31 -32.34
N GLY A 90 -90.05 20.83 -31.44
CA GLY A 90 -91.38 20.33 -31.19
C GLY A 90 -91.45 18.91 -30.70
N ALA A 91 -91.98 18.01 -31.52
CA ALA A 91 -92.06 16.58 -31.22
C ALA A 91 -90.92 15.76 -31.82
N CYS A 92 -89.98 16.37 -32.55
CA CYS A 92 -88.87 15.72 -33.19
C CYS A 92 -87.60 16.00 -32.40
N SER A 93 -86.83 14.97 -32.12
CA SER A 93 -85.54 15.07 -31.46
C SER A 93 -84.49 14.23 -32.15
N ASP A 94 -83.27 14.61 -31.94
CA ASP A 94 -82.09 13.82 -32.30
C ASP A 94 -81.08 13.80 -31.17
N GLU A 95 -80.39 12.66 -31.03
CA GLU A 95 -79.36 12.43 -30.03
C GLU A 95 -78.13 11.73 -30.61
N ALA A 96 -77.02 12.29 -30.29
CA ALA A 96 -75.71 11.67 -30.49
C ALA A 96 -74.99 11.52 -29.18
N SER A 97 -74.12 10.57 -29.07
CA SER A 97 -73.26 10.38 -27.85
C SER A 97 -71.88 9.92 -28.22
N PHE A 98 -70.93 10.27 -27.36
CA PHE A 98 -69.56 9.77 -27.47
C PHE A 98 -69.03 9.49 -26.09
N MET A 99 -68.07 8.53 -26.02
CA MET A 99 -67.33 8.24 -24.81
C MET A 99 -66.17 9.19 -24.72
N LEU A 100 -66.11 9.93 -23.63
CA LEU A 100 -64.95 10.75 -23.27
C LEU A 100 -64.13 10.01 -22.22
N THR A 101 -62.91 9.64 -22.56
CA THR A 101 -61.93 9.06 -21.64
C THR A 101 -60.94 10.18 -21.26
N VAL A 102 -60.88 10.56 -19.99
CA VAL A 102 -59.94 11.53 -19.45
C VAL A 102 -58.93 10.77 -18.62
N ASN A 103 -57.67 10.67 -19.09
CA ASN A 103 -56.55 10.09 -18.36
C ASN A 103 -55.85 11.21 -17.60
N THR A 104 -55.43 10.93 -16.38
CA THR A 104 -54.62 11.84 -15.61
C THR A 104 -53.14 11.70 -16.00
N THR A 105 -52.51 12.83 -16.33
CA THR A 105 -51.11 12.85 -16.66
C THR A 105 -50.26 12.56 -15.40
N PRO A 106 -49.38 11.56 -15.41
CA PRO A 106 -48.43 11.38 -14.32
C PRO A 106 -47.52 12.61 -14.19
N GLN A 107 -47.03 12.87 -12.97
CA GLN A 107 -46.06 13.95 -12.70
C GLN A 107 -44.92 13.35 -11.93
N ILE A 108 -43.79 13.15 -12.61
CA ILE A 108 -42.60 12.53 -12.02
C ILE A 108 -41.76 13.60 -11.35
N THR A 109 -41.28 13.31 -10.12
CA THR A 109 -40.34 14.20 -9.43
C THR A 109 -38.95 14.00 -10.02
N ASN A 110 -38.37 15.08 -10.57
CA ASN A 110 -37.03 15.03 -11.14
C ASN A 110 -35.97 14.85 -10.05
N LEU A 111 -34.90 14.10 -10.37
CA LEU A 111 -33.71 13.91 -9.54
C LEU A 111 -32.58 14.81 -10.06
N ALA A 112 -31.76 15.32 -9.13
CA ALA A 112 -30.49 15.95 -9.47
C ALA A 112 -29.49 14.89 -9.95
N THR A 113 -28.36 15.32 -10.52
CA THR A 113 -27.22 14.44 -10.81
C THR A 113 -26.83 13.64 -9.57
N GLN A 114 -26.62 12.35 -9.74
CA GLN A 114 -26.20 11.43 -8.69
C GLN A 114 -24.76 10.99 -8.94
N GLU A 115 -23.99 10.91 -7.87
CA GLU A 115 -22.58 10.48 -7.92
C GLU A 115 -22.40 9.29 -6.98
N ALA A 116 -21.66 8.27 -7.44
CA ALA A 116 -21.40 7.08 -6.66
C ALA A 116 -20.06 6.44 -7.04
N CYS A 117 -19.55 5.61 -6.16
CA CYS A 117 -18.36 4.80 -6.40
C CYS A 117 -18.80 3.37 -6.75
N VAL A 118 -18.26 2.81 -7.83
CA VAL A 118 -18.51 1.43 -8.29
C VAL A 118 -19.90 1.23 -8.87
N ASP A 119 -20.95 1.49 -8.07
CA ASP A 119 -22.34 1.36 -8.52
C ASP A 119 -23.30 2.33 -7.80
N TYR A 120 -24.44 2.57 -8.42
CA TYR A 120 -25.52 3.38 -7.89
C TYR A 120 -26.83 2.60 -7.91
N THR A 121 -27.46 2.48 -6.75
CA THR A 121 -28.77 1.87 -6.63
C THR A 121 -29.86 2.91 -6.86
N LEU A 122 -30.67 2.71 -7.92
CA LEU A 122 -31.79 3.59 -8.26
C LEU A 122 -32.83 3.61 -7.13
N PRO A 123 -33.27 4.79 -6.68
CA PRO A 123 -34.30 4.93 -5.63
C PRO A 123 -35.70 4.53 -6.14
N VAL A 124 -36.66 4.50 -5.25
CA VAL A 124 -38.06 4.38 -5.63
C VAL A 124 -38.50 5.67 -6.31
N ILE A 125 -39.16 5.56 -7.48
CA ILE A 125 -39.66 6.71 -8.24
C ILE A 125 -40.71 7.43 -7.42
N GLN A 126 -40.64 8.76 -7.36
CA GLN A 126 -41.57 9.63 -6.64
C GLN A 126 -42.30 10.54 -7.62
N GLY A 127 -43.54 10.83 -7.31
CA GLY A 127 -44.37 11.71 -8.13
C GLY A 127 -45.79 11.78 -7.67
N THR A 128 -46.65 12.41 -8.46
CA THR A 128 -48.10 12.44 -8.26
C THR A 128 -48.77 11.78 -9.46
N ASN A 129 -49.94 11.15 -9.24
CA ASN A 129 -50.70 10.41 -10.26
C ASN A 129 -49.91 9.32 -10.97
N LEU A 130 -48.89 8.75 -10.31
CA LEU A 130 -48.11 7.64 -10.88
C LEU A 130 -49.03 6.41 -11.09
N THR A 131 -48.77 5.68 -12.19
CA THR A 131 -49.62 4.55 -12.58
C THR A 131 -49.23 3.24 -11.88
N GLY A 132 -48.05 3.17 -11.23
CA GLY A 132 -47.46 1.95 -10.70
C GLY A 132 -46.72 1.11 -11.76
N ASN A 133 -46.59 1.65 -12.99
CA ASN A 133 -45.81 1.07 -14.07
C ASN A 133 -44.60 1.94 -14.47
N GLU A 134 -44.35 2.98 -13.69
CA GLU A 134 -43.18 3.84 -13.85
C GLU A 134 -41.88 3.02 -13.78
N ASN A 135 -40.93 3.37 -14.63
CA ASN A 135 -39.66 2.63 -14.69
C ASN A 135 -38.54 3.56 -15.16
N TYR A 136 -37.30 3.04 -14.99
CA TYR A 136 -36.05 3.65 -15.41
C TYR A 136 -35.59 3.10 -16.75
N TYR A 137 -35.10 4.00 -17.63
CA TYR A 137 -34.73 3.68 -19.01
C TYR A 137 -33.39 4.30 -19.38
N SER A 138 -32.67 3.64 -20.30
CA SER A 138 -31.33 4.07 -20.78
C SER A 138 -31.38 5.17 -21.84
N ASP A 139 -32.57 5.46 -22.39
CA ASP A 139 -32.81 6.52 -23.35
C ASP A 139 -34.29 6.97 -23.20
N SER A 140 -34.64 8.10 -23.81
CA SER A 140 -36.03 8.54 -23.87
C SER A 140 -36.94 7.45 -24.46
N GLN A 141 -38.14 7.33 -23.91
CA GLN A 141 -39.16 6.42 -24.47
C GLN A 141 -39.60 6.84 -25.88
N ALA A 142 -39.45 8.10 -26.25
CA ALA A 142 -39.66 8.54 -27.65
C ALA A 142 -38.65 7.88 -28.62
N ASN A 143 -37.47 7.49 -28.12
CA ASN A 143 -36.44 6.77 -28.89
C ASN A 143 -36.47 5.24 -28.66
N GLY A 144 -37.37 4.75 -27.82
CA GLY A 144 -37.48 3.32 -27.51
C GLY A 144 -36.43 2.83 -26.52
N GLY A 145 -36.16 3.64 -25.50
CA GLY A 145 -35.20 3.33 -24.43
C GLY A 145 -35.47 1.97 -23.78
N ALA A 146 -34.41 1.22 -23.51
CA ALA A 146 -34.49 -0.05 -22.80
C ALA A 146 -34.55 0.16 -21.28
N ALA A 147 -35.29 -0.70 -20.57
CA ALA A 147 -35.33 -0.65 -19.11
C ALA A 147 -33.94 -0.91 -18.52
N ILE A 148 -33.59 -0.13 -17.51
CA ILE A 148 -32.30 -0.23 -16.82
C ILE A 148 -32.35 -1.34 -15.78
N THR A 149 -31.26 -2.11 -15.71
CA THR A 149 -31.03 -3.08 -14.65
C THR A 149 -30.39 -2.36 -13.45
N ASN A 150 -30.98 -2.51 -12.27
CA ASN A 150 -30.47 -1.94 -11.02
C ASN A 150 -29.50 -2.96 -10.34
N PRO A 151 -28.31 -2.56 -9.83
CA PRO A 151 -27.74 -1.21 -9.84
C PRO A 151 -27.07 -0.80 -11.16
N ILE A 152 -26.81 0.50 -11.32
CA ILE A 152 -26.05 1.08 -12.42
C ILE A 152 -24.55 1.05 -12.08
N SER A 153 -23.74 0.50 -12.97
CA SER A 153 -22.27 0.36 -12.80
C SER A 153 -21.44 1.19 -13.79
N THR A 154 -22.07 1.98 -14.62
CA THR A 154 -21.41 2.86 -15.59
C THR A 154 -22.10 4.20 -15.67
N SER A 155 -21.33 5.27 -15.79
CA SER A 155 -21.89 6.63 -15.94
C SER A 155 -22.80 6.70 -17.16
N GLN A 156 -24.01 7.23 -16.96
CA GLN A 156 -25.01 7.36 -18.03
C GLN A 156 -26.10 8.37 -17.65
N GLN A 157 -26.82 8.85 -18.66
CA GLN A 157 -28.09 9.53 -18.46
C GLN A 157 -29.18 8.48 -18.21
N VAL A 158 -30.07 8.78 -17.27
CA VAL A 158 -31.18 7.92 -16.87
C VAL A 158 -32.47 8.68 -17.10
N PHE A 159 -33.44 8.04 -17.75
CA PHE A 159 -34.76 8.55 -17.99
C PHE A 159 -35.75 7.84 -17.07
N ILE A 160 -36.69 8.59 -16.53
CA ILE A 160 -37.83 8.06 -15.78
C ILE A 160 -39.07 8.34 -16.62
N TYR A 161 -39.85 7.30 -16.87
CA TYR A 161 -41.06 7.42 -17.69
C TYR A 161 -42.24 6.72 -17.02
N ASP A 162 -43.42 7.39 -17.09
CA ASP A 162 -44.69 6.81 -16.72
C ASP A 162 -45.79 7.26 -17.70
N ALA A 163 -46.79 6.42 -17.94
CA ALA A 163 -47.85 6.70 -18.89
C ALA A 163 -49.19 6.11 -18.44
N SER A 164 -50.22 6.95 -18.52
CA SER A 164 -51.62 6.60 -18.36
C SER A 164 -52.35 6.74 -19.71
N GLY A 165 -52.43 5.64 -20.48
CA GLY A 165 -52.94 5.66 -21.82
C GLY A 165 -52.03 6.48 -22.78
N ALA A 166 -52.60 7.56 -23.37
CA ALA A 166 -51.85 8.47 -24.24
C ALA A 166 -51.12 9.60 -23.47
N CYS A 167 -51.32 9.70 -22.17
CA CYS A 167 -50.78 10.76 -21.33
C CYS A 167 -49.52 10.24 -20.62
N SER A 168 -48.40 10.91 -20.80
CA SER A 168 -47.12 10.48 -20.24
C SER A 168 -46.34 11.65 -19.67
N ASP A 169 -45.44 11.34 -18.76
CA ASP A 169 -44.40 12.24 -18.27
C ASP A 169 -43.06 11.56 -18.33
N GLU A 170 -42.03 12.33 -18.66
CA GLU A 170 -40.67 11.87 -18.74
C GLU A 170 -39.73 12.94 -18.19
N VAL A 171 -38.83 12.51 -17.30
CA VAL A 171 -37.73 13.33 -16.78
C VAL A 171 -36.43 12.58 -16.90
N SER A 172 -35.29 13.28 -16.85
CA SER A 172 -33.99 12.63 -16.90
C SER A 172 -33.02 13.26 -15.91
N PHE A 173 -32.09 12.46 -15.43
CA PHE A 173 -30.97 12.87 -14.59
C PHE A 173 -29.71 12.11 -14.98
N GLU A 174 -28.56 12.62 -14.54
CA GLU A 174 -27.26 12.00 -14.80
C GLU A 174 -26.84 11.16 -13.59
N VAL A 175 -26.27 9.99 -13.85
CA VAL A 175 -25.56 9.14 -12.87
C VAL A 175 -24.10 9.09 -13.28
N ILE A 176 -23.21 9.53 -12.38
CA ILE A 176 -21.76 9.50 -12.55
C ILE A 176 -21.20 8.43 -11.63
N ILE A 177 -20.55 7.43 -12.21
CA ILE A 177 -19.87 6.36 -11.47
C ILE A 177 -18.37 6.62 -11.53
N TYR A 178 -17.76 6.72 -10.38
CA TYR A 178 -16.33 6.88 -10.21
C TYR A 178 -15.69 5.54 -9.90
N ASP A 179 -14.49 5.32 -10.45
CA ASP A 179 -13.64 4.20 -10.06
C ASP A 179 -13.06 4.42 -8.67
N LEU A 180 -12.78 3.33 -7.97
CA LEU A 180 -12.08 3.41 -6.69
C LEU A 180 -10.61 3.75 -6.89
N PRO A 181 -10.02 4.60 -6.04
CA PRO A 181 -8.56 4.75 -6.03
C PRO A 181 -7.90 3.44 -5.59
N GLU A 182 -6.74 3.13 -6.17
CA GLU A 182 -5.98 1.91 -5.90
C GLU A 182 -4.52 2.22 -5.61
N VAL A 183 -3.92 1.45 -4.73
CA VAL A 183 -2.47 1.46 -4.52
C VAL A 183 -1.82 0.57 -5.57
N LEU A 184 -0.99 1.17 -6.42
CA LEU A 184 -0.28 0.49 -7.52
C LEU A 184 1.04 -0.12 -7.03
N SER A 185 1.74 0.57 -6.13
CA SER A 185 2.96 0.06 -5.50
C SER A 185 3.17 0.67 -4.12
N PHE A 186 3.83 -0.07 -3.25
CA PHE A 186 4.28 0.37 -1.93
C PHE A 186 5.70 -0.12 -1.74
N LEU A 187 6.68 0.80 -1.78
CA LEU A 187 8.10 0.52 -1.87
C LEU A 187 8.88 1.22 -0.77
N GLY A 188 10.12 0.77 -0.52
CA GLY A 188 11.06 1.39 0.40
C GLY A 188 11.32 0.59 1.67
N GLU A 189 10.82 -0.68 1.77
CA GLU A 189 11.22 -1.56 2.87
C GLU A 189 12.74 -1.76 2.89
N GLY A 190 13.31 -1.89 4.07
CA GLY A 190 14.75 -2.10 4.18
C GLY A 190 15.20 -2.32 5.61
N THR A 191 16.42 -2.87 5.69
CA THR A 191 17.15 -3.00 6.94
C THR A 191 18.39 -2.11 6.86
N TYR A 192 18.53 -1.22 7.82
CA TYR A 192 19.56 -0.19 7.91
C TYR A 192 20.33 -0.38 9.21
N CYS A 193 21.50 0.19 9.27
CA CYS A 193 22.27 0.32 10.50
C CYS A 193 22.04 1.69 11.16
N GLU A 194 22.25 1.76 12.46
CA GLU A 194 22.17 3.04 13.19
C GLU A 194 23.16 4.05 12.60
N GLY A 195 22.61 5.21 12.15
CA GLY A 195 23.39 6.26 11.50
C GLY A 195 23.33 6.24 9.97
N ASP A 196 22.79 5.18 9.36
CA ASP A 196 22.59 5.15 7.91
C ASP A 196 21.53 6.14 7.46
N ALA A 197 21.65 6.60 6.22
CA ALA A 197 20.59 7.35 5.56
C ALA A 197 19.45 6.40 5.16
N ILE A 198 18.27 6.59 5.76
CA ILE A 198 17.10 5.76 5.48
C ILE A 198 16.33 6.39 4.33
N GLU A 199 16.11 5.62 3.26
CA GLU A 199 15.23 6.03 2.15
C GLU A 199 13.77 6.01 2.62
N PRO A 200 13.01 7.08 2.35
CA PRO A 200 11.61 7.14 2.73
C PRO A 200 10.76 6.14 1.93
N LEU A 201 9.72 5.62 2.56
CA LEU A 201 8.72 4.80 1.86
C LEU A 201 7.96 5.63 0.85
N SER A 202 7.67 5.05 -0.31
CA SER A 202 6.88 5.66 -1.37
C SER A 202 5.69 4.78 -1.77
N VAL A 203 4.56 5.44 -2.02
CA VAL A 203 3.31 4.80 -2.45
C VAL A 203 2.90 5.41 -3.77
N GLU A 204 2.79 4.58 -4.80
CA GLU A 204 2.19 4.99 -6.07
C GLU A 204 0.72 4.58 -6.08
N VAL A 205 -0.15 5.52 -6.44
CA VAL A 205 -1.60 5.33 -6.44
C VAL A 205 -2.21 5.84 -7.74
N ASN A 206 -3.35 5.27 -8.15
CA ASN A 206 -4.26 5.92 -9.09
C ASN A 206 -5.35 6.65 -8.29
N GLY A 207 -5.99 7.63 -8.90
CA GLY A 207 -7.09 8.40 -8.31
C GLY A 207 -7.20 9.77 -8.94
N VAL A 208 -8.26 10.49 -8.60
CA VAL A 208 -8.61 11.78 -9.20
C VAL A 208 -8.55 12.90 -8.15
N GLY A 209 -7.88 14.00 -8.48
CA GLY A 209 -7.80 15.17 -7.61
C GLY A 209 -6.83 15.00 -6.45
N GLN A 210 -7.20 15.55 -5.28
CA GLN A 210 -6.38 15.40 -4.06
C GLN A 210 -6.53 13.98 -3.51
N LEU A 211 -5.39 13.35 -3.27
CA LEU A 211 -5.28 12.02 -2.69
C LEU A 211 -5.01 12.11 -1.18
N THR A 212 -5.66 11.27 -0.42
CA THR A 212 -5.43 11.12 1.03
C THR A 212 -5.15 9.65 1.33
N LEU A 213 -4.01 9.38 1.94
CA LEU A 213 -3.57 8.04 2.33
C LEU A 213 -3.55 7.94 3.85
N ASP A 214 -4.36 7.06 4.40
CA ASP A 214 -4.34 6.71 5.82
C ASP A 214 -3.50 5.45 6.03
N TYR A 215 -2.64 5.50 7.04
CA TYR A 215 -1.78 4.38 7.41
C TYR A 215 -1.52 4.36 8.92
N THR A 216 -1.03 3.24 9.41
CA THR A 216 -0.49 3.17 10.76
C THR A 216 1.02 2.95 10.73
N LEU A 217 1.73 3.61 11.63
CA LEU A 217 3.12 3.34 11.99
C LEU A 217 3.15 2.81 13.41
N GLU A 218 3.59 1.59 13.60
CA GLU A 218 3.57 0.89 14.90
C GLU A 218 2.19 0.95 15.58
N GLY A 219 1.11 0.84 14.77
CA GLY A 219 -0.26 0.91 15.26
C GLY A 219 -0.80 2.32 15.55
N VAL A 220 0.00 3.36 15.36
CA VAL A 220 -0.42 4.76 15.49
C VAL A 220 -0.92 5.28 14.14
N ASN A 221 -2.13 5.82 14.12
CA ASN A 221 -2.74 6.36 12.91
C ASN A 221 -2.03 7.62 12.41
N ASN A 222 -1.80 7.67 11.12
CA ASN A 222 -1.23 8.79 10.38
C ASN A 222 -1.99 8.99 9.08
N THR A 223 -1.91 10.19 8.54
CA THR A 223 -2.55 10.57 7.27
C THR A 223 -1.60 11.45 6.48
N GLU A 224 -1.43 11.14 5.20
CA GLU A 224 -0.70 11.95 4.24
C GLU A 224 -1.61 12.38 3.09
N THR A 225 -1.39 13.58 2.56
CA THR A 225 -2.14 14.13 1.44
C THR A 225 -1.21 14.53 0.31
N SER A 226 -1.63 14.28 -0.93
CA SER A 226 -0.86 14.63 -2.12
C SER A 226 -1.78 15.06 -3.26
N ASN A 227 -1.28 15.93 -4.13
CA ASN A 227 -1.92 16.27 -5.40
C ASN A 227 -1.25 15.54 -6.58
N THR A 228 -0.35 14.63 -6.30
CA THR A 228 0.32 13.76 -7.29
C THR A 228 0.07 12.31 -6.95
N THR A 229 0.22 11.43 -7.93
CA THR A 229 0.04 9.99 -7.79
C THR A 229 1.13 9.31 -6.96
N SER A 230 2.21 10.00 -6.64
CA SER A 230 3.28 9.53 -5.76
C SER A 230 3.16 10.21 -4.39
N ILE A 231 3.04 9.40 -3.34
CA ILE A 231 2.93 9.85 -1.94
C ILE A 231 4.16 9.34 -1.20
N THR A 232 4.93 10.26 -0.62
CA THR A 232 6.09 9.89 0.21
C THR A 232 5.65 9.84 1.67
N LEU A 233 5.88 8.69 2.31
CA LEU A 233 5.73 8.51 3.75
C LEU A 233 7.05 8.86 4.46
N GLY A 234 7.10 8.75 5.76
CA GLY A 234 8.33 8.98 6.51
C GLY A 234 9.39 7.88 6.31
N SER A 235 10.56 8.11 6.90
CA SER A 235 11.68 7.15 6.99
C SER A 235 11.92 6.67 8.44
N SER A 236 10.93 6.81 9.32
CA SER A 236 11.04 6.33 10.71
C SER A 236 11.04 4.80 10.75
N PRO A 237 11.87 4.19 11.60
CA PRO A 237 11.81 2.74 11.80
C PRO A 237 10.44 2.29 12.30
N GLY A 238 9.99 1.12 11.84
CA GLY A 238 8.74 0.52 12.27
C GLY A 238 7.96 -0.14 11.14
N VAL A 239 6.81 -0.68 11.51
CA VAL A 239 5.87 -1.34 10.60
C VAL A 239 4.83 -0.33 10.11
N TYR A 240 4.80 -0.09 8.82
CA TYR A 240 3.81 0.73 8.13
C TYR A 240 2.72 -0.17 7.55
N VAL A 241 1.48 0.11 7.87
CA VAL A 241 0.32 -0.59 7.32
C VAL A 241 -0.61 0.44 6.69
N LEU A 242 -0.76 0.39 5.38
CA LEU A 242 -1.75 1.21 4.68
C LEU A 242 -3.15 0.71 5.03
N THR A 243 -4.08 1.62 5.35
CA THR A 243 -5.44 1.27 5.77
C THR A 243 -6.51 1.74 4.81
N GLN A 244 -6.34 2.92 4.23
CA GLN A 244 -7.30 3.49 3.31
C GLN A 244 -6.62 4.45 2.34
N ILE A 245 -7.10 4.47 1.10
CA ILE A 245 -6.83 5.51 0.13
C ILE A 245 -8.14 6.21 -0.24
N THR A 246 -8.12 7.53 -0.29
CA THR A 246 -9.27 8.36 -0.67
C THR A 246 -8.83 9.35 -1.72
N ASP A 247 -9.64 9.53 -2.75
CA ASP A 247 -9.48 10.56 -3.76
C ASP A 247 -10.57 11.65 -3.63
N ALA A 248 -10.77 12.49 -4.66
CA ALA A 248 -11.78 13.55 -4.63
C ALA A 248 -13.22 13.01 -4.52
N HIS A 249 -13.48 11.78 -4.86
CA HIS A 249 -14.83 11.20 -4.98
C HIS A 249 -15.00 9.93 -4.16
N CYS A 250 -14.00 9.06 -4.09
CA CYS A 250 -14.11 7.71 -3.58
C CYS A 250 -13.05 7.37 -2.54
N SER A 251 -13.37 6.38 -1.70
CA SER A 251 -12.44 5.78 -0.76
C SER A 251 -12.35 4.27 -0.98
N ASN A 252 -11.15 3.73 -0.85
CA ASN A 252 -10.89 2.29 -0.95
C ASN A 252 -10.03 1.83 0.23
N SER A 253 -10.41 0.70 0.82
CA SER A 253 -9.64 0.09 1.91
C SER A 253 -8.47 -0.71 1.34
N THR A 254 -7.33 -0.66 2.02
CA THR A 254 -6.13 -1.42 1.66
C THR A 254 -5.50 -2.01 2.93
N ALA A 255 -4.62 -3.00 2.78
CA ALA A 255 -3.95 -3.65 3.90
C ALA A 255 -2.50 -4.03 3.53
N LEU A 256 -1.82 -3.19 2.76
CA LEU A 256 -0.44 -3.40 2.37
C LEU A 256 0.50 -3.00 3.52
N THR A 257 1.56 -3.77 3.70
CA THR A 257 2.51 -3.60 4.79
C THR A 257 3.93 -3.50 4.27
N GLN A 258 4.72 -2.57 4.82
CA GLN A 258 6.15 -2.42 4.63
C GLN A 258 6.83 -2.18 5.97
N THR A 259 8.10 -2.58 6.08
CA THR A 259 8.85 -2.46 7.33
C THR A 259 10.19 -1.79 7.10
N ILE A 260 10.50 -0.78 7.89
CA ILE A 260 11.84 -0.22 8.04
C ILE A 260 12.42 -0.74 9.35
N THR A 261 13.50 -1.49 9.24
CA THR A 261 14.23 -2.01 10.41
C THR A 261 15.55 -1.24 10.55
N VAL A 262 15.86 -0.77 11.76
CA VAL A 262 17.17 -0.19 12.08
C VAL A 262 17.81 -1.03 13.15
N ASN A 263 18.94 -1.63 12.81
CA ASN A 263 19.76 -2.41 13.73
C ASN A 263 20.79 -1.52 14.41
N ALA A 264 21.00 -1.72 15.69
CA ALA A 264 22.07 -1.08 16.39
C ALA A 264 23.43 -1.56 15.85
N THR A 265 24.40 -0.65 15.75
CA THR A 265 25.79 -1.02 15.49
C THR A 265 26.38 -1.72 16.71
N PRO A 266 27.09 -2.86 16.54
CA PRO A 266 27.69 -3.53 17.67
C PRO A 266 28.76 -2.66 18.35
N ALA A 267 28.95 -2.89 19.64
CA ALA A 267 30.02 -2.25 20.38
C ALA A 267 31.39 -2.63 19.80
N THR A 268 32.35 -1.71 19.87
CA THR A 268 33.76 -1.98 19.50
C THR A 268 34.25 -3.20 20.25
N PRO A 269 34.77 -4.23 19.56
CA PRO A 269 35.31 -5.41 20.24
C PRO A 269 36.52 -5.04 21.12
N SER A 270 36.78 -5.82 22.14
CA SER A 270 38.06 -5.78 22.85
C SER A 270 39.02 -6.83 22.26
N THR A 271 40.32 -6.61 22.43
CA THR A 271 41.35 -7.58 22.01
C THR A 271 42.20 -7.98 23.20
N SER A 272 43.03 -9.05 23.03
CA SER A 272 44.01 -9.45 24.02
C SER A 272 45.11 -8.40 24.27
N GLY A 273 45.09 -7.30 23.49
CA GLY A 273 45.98 -6.15 23.67
C GLY A 273 47.27 -6.22 22.85
N ASP A 274 48.08 -5.17 22.99
CA ASP A 274 49.37 -5.06 22.33
C ASP A 274 50.36 -6.08 22.93
N ALA A 275 51.24 -6.60 22.08
CA ALA A 275 52.24 -7.57 22.49
C ALA A 275 53.58 -7.34 21.77
N GLU A 276 54.67 -7.72 22.42
CA GLU A 276 56.01 -7.69 21.85
C GLU A 276 56.61 -9.10 21.85
N TYR A 277 57.25 -9.46 20.78
CA TYR A 277 57.89 -10.77 20.55
C TYR A 277 59.29 -10.60 20.04
N CYS A 278 60.14 -11.57 20.33
CA CYS A 278 61.40 -11.68 19.64
C CYS A 278 61.21 -12.19 18.21
N ALA A 279 62.08 -11.80 17.31
CA ALA A 279 61.99 -12.15 15.88
C ALA A 279 61.97 -13.68 15.62
N ASN A 280 62.45 -14.48 16.54
CA ASN A 280 62.45 -15.93 16.50
C ASN A 280 61.26 -16.58 17.24
N GLU A 281 60.41 -15.82 17.81
CA GLU A 281 59.20 -16.31 18.50
C GLU A 281 58.00 -16.31 17.55
N SER A 282 57.05 -17.14 17.84
CA SER A 282 55.74 -17.11 17.16
C SER A 282 54.78 -16.30 17.99
N ALA A 283 54.09 -15.33 17.36
CA ALA A 283 53.05 -14.58 18.03
C ALA A 283 51.93 -15.51 18.51
N GLN A 284 51.38 -15.19 19.67
CA GLN A 284 50.12 -15.76 20.08
C GLN A 284 48.99 -15.18 19.21
N ALA A 285 47.91 -15.93 18.99
CA ALA A 285 46.76 -15.41 18.32
C ALA A 285 46.17 -14.26 19.11
N ILE A 286 45.85 -13.18 18.43
CA ILE A 286 45.07 -12.07 18.99
C ILE A 286 43.63 -12.54 19.05
N GLU A 287 42.97 -12.45 20.19
CA GLU A 287 41.56 -12.82 20.37
C GLU A 287 40.73 -11.57 20.43
N ALA A 288 39.63 -11.53 19.64
CA ALA A 288 38.61 -10.51 19.71
C ALA A 288 37.46 -10.99 20.61
N ASP A 289 37.02 -10.16 21.53
CA ASP A 289 35.92 -10.44 22.43
C ASP A 289 34.92 -9.28 22.42
N GLY A 290 33.62 -9.58 22.51
CA GLY A 290 32.57 -8.59 22.49
C GLY A 290 31.21 -9.15 22.07
N SER A 291 30.43 -8.37 21.33
CA SER A 291 29.10 -8.76 20.88
C SER A 291 29.13 -10.00 19.99
N ALA A 292 28.09 -10.77 20.11
CA ALA A 292 27.93 -12.11 19.54
C ALA A 292 27.62 -12.10 18.02
N GLY A 293 28.46 -11.51 17.22
CA GLY A 293 28.35 -11.51 15.78
C GLY A 293 29.50 -12.28 15.12
N SER A 294 29.94 -11.79 14.00
CA SER A 294 31.17 -12.19 13.34
C SER A 294 32.23 -11.10 13.52
N TYR A 295 33.50 -11.50 13.43
CA TYR A 295 34.62 -10.57 13.49
C TYR A 295 35.31 -10.52 12.13
N THR A 296 35.79 -9.33 11.76
CA THR A 296 36.58 -9.12 10.55
C THR A 296 37.88 -8.41 10.93
N TRP A 297 39.02 -8.97 10.55
CA TRP A 297 40.34 -8.41 10.76
C TRP A 297 40.86 -7.73 9.51
N TYR A 298 41.46 -6.55 9.68
CA TYR A 298 42.00 -5.74 8.59
C TYR A 298 43.46 -5.38 8.85
N ALA A 299 44.21 -5.26 7.75
CA ALA A 299 45.61 -4.82 7.79
C ALA A 299 45.76 -3.29 7.84
N ASP A 300 44.71 -2.53 7.53
CA ASP A 300 44.73 -1.09 7.37
C ASP A 300 43.63 -0.39 8.18
N GLN A 301 43.87 0.89 8.52
CA GLN A 301 42.95 1.71 9.26
C GLN A 301 41.67 2.04 8.49
N ASP A 302 41.75 2.07 7.16
CA ASP A 302 40.61 2.39 6.29
C ASP A 302 39.68 1.17 6.11
N LEU A 303 39.99 0.03 6.72
CA LEU A 303 39.20 -1.21 6.73
C LEU A 303 38.93 -1.74 5.31
N THR A 304 39.97 -1.67 4.44
CA THR A 304 39.85 -2.07 3.03
C THR A 304 40.50 -3.43 2.74
N GLU A 305 41.56 -3.80 3.49
CA GLU A 305 42.29 -5.03 3.31
C GLU A 305 41.93 -6.05 4.40
N VAL A 306 41.02 -6.98 4.05
CA VAL A 306 40.57 -8.04 4.95
C VAL A 306 41.64 -9.12 5.03
N ILE A 307 42.08 -9.46 6.26
CA ILE A 307 43.11 -10.50 6.54
C ILE A 307 42.59 -11.70 7.32
N GLY A 308 41.36 -11.58 7.89
CA GLY A 308 40.73 -12.69 8.63
C GLY A 308 39.28 -12.44 8.94
N SER A 309 38.50 -13.50 9.19
CA SER A 309 37.08 -13.45 9.55
C SER A 309 36.72 -14.36 10.73
N GLN A 310 37.72 -14.73 11.52
CA GLN A 310 37.53 -15.55 12.72
C GLN A 310 37.65 -14.71 13.98
N GLN A 311 37.20 -15.22 15.10
CA GLN A 311 37.36 -14.56 16.40
C GLN A 311 38.85 -14.36 16.76
N GLN A 312 39.72 -15.22 16.25
CA GLN A 312 41.17 -15.18 16.48
C GLN A 312 41.90 -14.90 15.18
N TYR A 313 42.98 -14.09 15.26
CA TYR A 313 43.91 -13.85 14.18
C TYR A 313 45.37 -14.07 14.68
N THR A 314 46.14 -14.82 13.94
CA THR A 314 47.56 -15.05 14.25
C THR A 314 48.43 -14.14 13.39
N PRO A 315 49.12 -13.15 13.98
CA PRO A 315 50.00 -12.24 13.25
C PRO A 315 51.17 -12.96 12.61
N GLU A 316 51.57 -12.46 11.45
CA GLU A 316 52.82 -12.89 10.81
C GLU A 316 54.01 -12.30 11.53
N ASN A 317 55.12 -13.07 11.56
CA ASN A 317 56.37 -12.61 12.17
C ASN A 317 57.10 -11.66 11.19
N ILE A 318 56.83 -10.40 11.29
CA ILE A 318 57.46 -9.34 10.50
C ILE A 318 58.16 -8.38 11.45
N ILE A 319 59.47 -8.23 11.32
CA ILE A 319 60.25 -7.32 12.18
C ILE A 319 59.71 -5.88 12.03
N GLY A 320 59.42 -5.27 13.15
CA GLY A 320 58.81 -3.97 13.27
C GLY A 320 57.45 -4.01 13.98
N SER A 321 56.79 -2.90 14.07
CA SER A 321 55.46 -2.78 14.67
C SER A 321 54.41 -2.81 13.56
N THR A 322 53.46 -3.73 13.66
CA THR A 322 52.33 -3.87 12.75
C THR A 322 51.03 -3.71 13.53
N SER A 323 50.14 -2.84 13.02
CA SER A 323 48.82 -2.62 13.61
C SER A 323 47.78 -3.43 12.88
N TYR A 324 46.93 -4.10 13.62
CA TYR A 324 45.77 -4.88 13.17
C TYR A 324 44.50 -4.24 13.68
N TYR A 325 43.48 -4.26 12.85
CA TYR A 325 42.18 -3.66 13.16
C TYR A 325 41.11 -4.75 13.12
N VAL A 326 40.25 -4.79 14.10
CA VAL A 326 39.15 -5.77 14.13
C VAL A 326 37.83 -5.06 14.38
N THR A 327 36.82 -5.41 13.61
CA THR A 327 35.44 -5.00 13.76
C THR A 327 34.58 -6.17 14.21
N ALA A 328 33.43 -5.87 14.81
CA ALA A 328 32.34 -6.82 15.06
C ALA A 328 31.17 -6.49 14.15
N THR A 329 30.54 -7.51 13.58
CA THR A 329 29.34 -7.35 12.75
C THR A 329 28.20 -8.15 13.35
N GLU A 330 27.03 -7.51 13.53
CA GLU A 330 25.81 -8.14 14.03
C GLU A 330 24.62 -7.67 13.21
N ASN A 331 23.74 -8.59 12.82
CA ASN A 331 22.56 -8.29 11.98
C ASN A 331 22.87 -7.48 10.71
N GLY A 332 24.09 -7.67 10.15
CA GLY A 332 24.55 -6.96 8.96
C GLY A 332 25.16 -5.57 9.23
N CYS A 333 25.19 -5.12 10.47
CA CYS A 333 25.80 -3.84 10.86
C CYS A 333 27.20 -4.04 11.43
N GLU A 334 28.16 -3.33 10.88
CA GLU A 334 29.55 -3.35 11.31
C GLU A 334 29.81 -2.21 12.28
N GLY A 335 30.42 -2.54 13.44
CA GLY A 335 30.78 -1.58 14.48
C GLY A 335 32.13 -0.90 14.21
N LEU A 336 32.53 -0.04 15.15
CA LEU A 336 33.82 0.60 15.11
C LEU A 336 34.95 -0.41 15.31
N SER A 337 36.10 -0.14 14.70
CA SER A 337 37.28 -1.01 14.80
C SER A 337 38.03 -0.79 16.13
N GLN A 338 38.56 -1.89 16.69
CA GLN A 338 39.59 -1.91 17.71
C GLN A 338 40.95 -2.10 17.06
N ILE A 339 41.93 -1.34 17.50
CA ILE A 339 43.33 -1.49 17.07
C ILE A 339 44.11 -2.35 18.07
N THR A 340 44.99 -3.17 17.56
CA THR A 340 46.01 -3.92 18.35
C THR A 340 47.33 -3.88 17.61
N THR A 341 48.42 -3.57 18.30
CA THR A 341 49.75 -3.46 17.72
C THR A 341 50.63 -4.63 18.21
N ILE A 342 51.21 -5.33 17.27
CA ILE A 342 52.17 -6.41 17.53
C ILE A 342 53.54 -5.95 17.05
N THR A 343 54.50 -6.05 17.92
CA THR A 343 55.88 -5.65 17.63
C THR A 343 56.78 -6.87 17.67
N PHE A 344 57.50 -7.14 16.57
CA PHE A 344 58.60 -8.09 16.55
C PHE A 344 59.91 -7.33 16.51
N GLN A 345 60.79 -7.64 17.44
CA GLN A 345 62.09 -7.01 17.56
C GLN A 345 63.21 -8.05 17.65
N GLU A 346 64.39 -7.68 17.19
CA GLU A 346 65.54 -8.51 17.41
C GLU A 346 65.91 -8.52 18.89
N CYS A 347 65.84 -9.69 19.50
CA CYS A 347 66.27 -9.84 20.88
C CYS A 347 67.74 -10.34 20.88
N GLY A 348 68.57 -9.62 21.61
CA GLY A 348 69.93 -10.05 21.89
C GLY A 348 69.96 -11.22 22.89
N ILE A 349 71.05 -12.01 22.88
CA ILE A 349 71.31 -12.99 23.93
C ILE A 349 71.69 -12.26 25.23
N ILE A 350 71.17 -12.74 26.37
CA ILE A 350 71.60 -12.28 27.69
C ILE A 350 72.69 -13.30 28.17
N ILE A 351 73.89 -12.82 28.48
CA ILE A 351 74.98 -13.62 28.99
C ILE A 351 75.23 -13.25 30.49
N PRO A 352 74.67 -13.98 31.44
CA PRO A 352 74.91 -13.73 32.85
C PRO A 352 76.34 -13.85 33.23
N THR A 353 76.85 -13.01 34.10
CA THR A 353 78.20 -13.02 34.57
C THR A 353 78.43 -13.95 35.76
N ALA A 354 77.39 -14.47 36.37
CA ALA A 354 77.39 -15.38 37.48
C ALA A 354 76.13 -16.23 37.56
N PHE A 355 76.17 -17.37 38.22
CA PHE A 355 75.06 -18.22 38.59
C PHE A 355 75.40 -18.98 39.91
N THR A 356 74.35 -19.53 40.53
CA THR A 356 74.42 -20.12 41.90
C THR A 356 73.88 -21.54 41.89
N PRO A 357 74.73 -22.53 41.56
CA PRO A 357 74.34 -23.95 41.53
C PRO A 357 74.27 -24.53 42.95
N ASP A 358 73.29 -24.18 43.72
CA ASP A 358 73.09 -24.62 45.11
C ASP A 358 71.86 -25.53 45.29
N GLY A 359 71.06 -25.74 44.21
CA GLY A 359 69.94 -26.68 44.13
C GLY A 359 68.64 -26.09 44.62
N ASP A 360 68.53 -24.76 44.77
CA ASP A 360 67.29 -24.06 45.21
C ASP A 360 66.30 -23.76 44.06
N GLN A 361 66.64 -24.18 42.81
CA GLN A 361 65.89 -23.96 41.56
C GLN A 361 65.95 -22.52 41.03
N THR A 362 66.81 -21.68 41.56
CA THR A 362 66.99 -20.31 41.09
C THR A 362 68.43 -20.09 40.65
N ASN A 363 68.67 -19.84 39.35
CA ASN A 363 70.01 -19.66 38.77
C ASN A 363 70.98 -20.84 39.02
N ASP A 364 70.44 -22.04 39.14
CA ASP A 364 71.23 -23.27 39.30
C ASP A 364 72.05 -23.62 38.07
N THR A 365 71.74 -23.08 36.95
CA THR A 365 72.43 -23.25 35.67
C THR A 365 72.82 -21.89 35.07
N TRP A 366 73.91 -21.87 34.32
CA TRP A 366 74.31 -20.70 33.56
C TRP A 366 73.42 -20.58 32.32
N SER A 367 72.27 -19.96 32.42
CA SER A 367 71.30 -19.86 31.34
C SER A 367 71.67 -18.73 30.40
N LEU A 368 71.77 -19.03 29.10
CA LEU A 368 71.94 -18.08 28.00
C LEU A 368 70.56 -17.96 27.32
N GLU A 369 69.81 -16.97 27.64
CA GLU A 369 68.47 -16.80 27.08
C GLU A 369 68.57 -16.63 25.57
N ASN A 370 67.65 -17.31 24.82
CA ASN A 370 67.47 -17.22 23.37
C ASN A 370 68.66 -17.71 22.48
N ILE A 371 69.77 -18.24 23.06
CA ILE A 371 70.94 -18.54 22.26
C ILE A 371 70.67 -19.58 21.16
N ASP A 372 69.99 -20.69 21.46
CA ASP A 372 69.71 -21.73 20.48
C ASP A 372 68.68 -21.27 19.44
N ALA A 373 67.81 -20.33 19.80
CA ALA A 373 66.79 -19.76 18.91
C ALA A 373 67.44 -18.77 17.92
N ILE A 374 68.26 -17.85 18.43
CA ILE A 374 68.94 -16.83 17.62
C ILE A 374 70.09 -17.41 16.82
N TYR A 375 70.89 -18.29 17.46
CA TYR A 375 72.09 -18.93 16.88
C TYR A 375 72.00 -20.48 16.92
N PRO A 376 71.20 -21.09 16.04
CA PRO A 376 70.93 -22.55 16.09
C PRO A 376 72.15 -23.42 15.86
N ASN A 377 73.24 -22.82 15.42
CA ASN A 377 74.50 -23.50 15.24
C ASN A 377 75.58 -23.20 16.32
N ASN A 378 75.16 -22.55 17.41
CA ASN A 378 76.03 -22.10 18.47
C ASN A 378 76.74 -23.25 19.12
N ILE A 379 77.98 -22.98 19.59
CA ILE A 379 78.72 -23.87 20.45
C ILE A 379 79.18 -23.04 21.66
N VAL A 380 78.79 -23.51 22.85
CA VAL A 380 79.20 -22.88 24.11
C VAL A 380 80.25 -23.74 24.83
N SER A 381 81.42 -23.20 25.01
CA SER A 381 82.53 -23.85 25.72
C SER A 381 82.87 -23.06 26.97
N VAL A 382 83.14 -23.79 28.10
CA VAL A 382 83.60 -23.19 29.37
C VAL A 382 84.93 -23.81 29.74
N TYR A 383 85.85 -22.98 30.20
CA TYR A 383 87.21 -23.34 30.57
C TYR A 383 87.57 -22.92 31.99
N ASN A 384 88.36 -23.72 32.69
CA ASN A 384 88.90 -23.30 33.96
C ASN A 384 90.05 -22.31 33.77
N ARG A 385 90.60 -21.78 34.87
CA ARG A 385 91.72 -20.82 34.87
C ARG A 385 93.04 -21.38 34.29
N LEU A 386 93.10 -22.67 34.12
CA LEU A 386 94.28 -23.34 33.50
C LEU A 386 94.09 -23.60 31.99
N GLY A 387 92.98 -23.18 31.42
CA GLY A 387 92.64 -23.37 30.05
C GLY A 387 92.04 -24.75 29.69
N ASN A 388 91.74 -25.56 30.69
CA ASN A 388 91.12 -26.86 30.45
C ASN A 388 89.61 -26.66 30.25
N LYS A 389 89.00 -27.27 29.17
CA LYS A 389 87.59 -27.26 28.92
C LYS A 389 86.86 -28.04 30.01
N VAL A 390 85.94 -27.46 30.69
CA VAL A 390 85.10 -28.05 31.71
C VAL A 390 83.62 -28.25 31.29
N PHE A 391 83.22 -27.60 30.22
CA PHE A 391 81.89 -27.78 29.66
C PHE A 391 81.91 -27.49 28.15
N GLU A 392 81.13 -28.18 27.40
CA GLU A 392 80.81 -27.85 26.01
C GLU A 392 79.40 -28.31 25.66
N ALA A 393 78.59 -27.43 25.21
CA ALA A 393 77.31 -27.76 24.61
C ALA A 393 77.52 -28.10 23.13
N GLN A 394 76.85 -29.12 22.68
CA GLN A 394 76.86 -29.45 21.26
C GLN A 394 76.08 -28.39 20.46
N GLN A 395 76.34 -28.33 19.19
CA GLN A 395 75.73 -27.34 18.28
C GLN A 395 74.22 -27.16 18.48
N GLY A 396 73.81 -25.97 18.86
CA GLY A 396 72.38 -25.55 19.00
C GLY A 396 71.60 -26.30 20.09
N SER A 397 72.29 -26.82 21.12
CA SER A 397 71.59 -27.56 22.19
C SER A 397 71.87 -27.02 23.60
N TYR A 398 72.35 -25.79 23.70
CA TYR A 398 72.72 -25.22 24.99
C TYR A 398 71.53 -25.08 25.92
N ASN A 399 70.40 -24.58 25.46
CA ASN A 399 69.19 -24.36 26.29
C ASN A 399 68.54 -25.66 26.79
N GLN A 400 68.88 -26.82 26.13
CA GLN A 400 68.43 -28.14 26.55
C GLN A 400 69.25 -28.70 27.67
N MET A 401 70.60 -28.35 27.70
CA MET A 401 71.56 -28.79 28.69
C MET A 401 72.47 -27.62 29.08
N PRO A 402 71.96 -26.62 29.75
CA PRO A 402 72.78 -25.49 30.20
C PRO A 402 73.81 -25.94 31.23
N TRP A 403 74.98 -25.27 31.29
CA TRP A 403 76.01 -25.61 32.25
C TRP A 403 75.54 -25.42 33.69
N ASP A 404 75.57 -26.50 34.48
CA ASP A 404 75.15 -26.60 35.85
C ASP A 404 76.28 -26.41 36.87
N GLY A 405 77.49 -25.98 36.44
CA GLY A 405 78.60 -25.82 37.29
C GLY A 405 79.34 -27.16 37.65
N THR A 406 78.99 -28.23 36.96
CA THR A 406 79.71 -29.55 37.16
C THR A 406 80.65 -29.85 36.05
N PHE A 407 81.60 -30.71 36.33
CA PHE A 407 82.47 -31.36 35.37
C PHE A 407 82.65 -32.87 35.69
N ASN A 408 82.27 -33.71 34.72
CA ASN A 408 82.24 -35.18 34.90
C ASN A 408 81.39 -35.58 36.14
N GLY A 409 80.30 -34.88 36.39
CA GLY A 409 79.36 -35.16 37.46
C GLY A 409 79.81 -34.70 38.86
N GLN A 410 80.90 -33.92 38.94
CA GLN A 410 81.41 -33.37 40.20
C GLN A 410 81.26 -31.84 40.18
N GLU A 411 80.79 -31.29 41.30
CA GLU A 411 80.75 -29.85 41.46
C GLU A 411 82.06 -29.15 41.30
N LEU A 412 82.09 -28.10 40.55
CA LEU A 412 83.28 -27.28 40.39
C LEU A 412 83.34 -26.22 41.53
N PRO A 413 84.54 -25.79 41.95
CA PRO A 413 84.70 -24.82 43.00
C PRO A 413 84.20 -23.46 42.65
N VAL A 414 83.72 -22.69 43.65
CA VAL A 414 83.43 -21.27 43.55
C VAL A 414 84.67 -20.54 43.01
N ALA A 415 84.56 -20.13 41.76
CA ALA A 415 85.62 -19.45 41.01
C ALA A 415 85.06 -18.82 39.72
N SER A 416 85.83 -18.00 39.09
CA SER A 416 85.56 -17.49 37.75
C SER A 416 86.12 -18.49 36.70
N TYR A 417 85.31 -18.74 35.68
CA TYR A 417 85.54 -19.56 34.52
C TYR A 417 85.49 -18.71 33.26
N TYR A 418 86.22 -19.10 32.24
CA TYR A 418 86.23 -18.39 30.96
C TYR A 418 85.27 -19.11 30.02
N TYR A 419 84.50 -18.38 29.27
CA TYR A 419 83.63 -18.95 28.25
C TYR A 419 83.96 -18.44 26.85
N ILE A 420 83.67 -19.26 25.84
CA ILE A 420 83.66 -18.90 24.43
C ILE A 420 82.33 -19.33 23.91
N ILE A 421 81.66 -18.45 23.25
CA ILE A 421 80.42 -18.69 22.50
C ILE A 421 80.72 -18.45 21.06
N GLU A 422 80.72 -19.56 20.28
CA GLU A 422 80.86 -19.54 18.81
C GLU A 422 79.49 -19.55 18.24
N TYR A 423 79.04 -18.43 17.55
CA TYR A 423 77.69 -18.29 17.00
C TYR A 423 77.49 -19.06 15.72
N ASN A 424 78.59 -19.25 14.96
CA ASN A 424 78.62 -20.04 13.70
C ASN A 424 77.56 -19.61 12.69
N ASP A 425 77.30 -18.27 12.60
CA ASP A 425 76.36 -17.67 11.68
C ASP A 425 76.99 -16.82 10.56
N ASP A 426 78.33 -16.92 10.40
CA ASP A 426 79.16 -16.21 9.43
C ASP A 426 79.19 -14.67 9.57
N THR A 427 78.38 -14.04 10.44
CA THR A 427 78.26 -12.60 10.57
C THR A 427 78.60 -12.07 11.95
N THR A 428 78.39 -12.86 12.99
CA THR A 428 78.53 -12.41 14.39
C THR A 428 79.90 -12.87 14.92
N GLU A 429 80.63 -11.89 15.50
CA GLU A 429 81.87 -12.21 16.16
C GLU A 429 81.63 -13.06 17.42
N ASN A 430 82.41 -14.07 17.64
CA ASN A 430 82.37 -14.95 18.81
C ASN A 430 82.45 -14.13 20.11
N SER A 431 81.56 -14.43 21.06
CA SER A 431 81.59 -13.81 22.39
C SER A 431 82.53 -14.62 23.31
N ASN A 432 83.31 -13.95 24.09
CA ASN A 432 84.11 -14.53 25.13
C ASN A 432 84.07 -13.66 26.41
N GLY A 433 84.26 -14.28 27.56
CA GLY A 433 84.20 -13.56 28.81
C GLY A 433 84.37 -14.45 30.02
N ILE A 434 83.91 -13.98 31.14
CA ILE A 434 84.02 -14.65 32.43
C ILE A 434 82.63 -14.91 32.99
N VAL A 435 82.39 -16.12 33.46
CA VAL A 435 81.24 -16.50 34.26
C VAL A 435 81.68 -16.98 35.63
N THR A 436 81.04 -16.58 36.69
CA THR A 436 81.42 -16.92 38.04
C THR A 436 80.42 -17.84 38.71
N ILE A 437 80.91 -18.99 39.22
CA ILE A 437 80.13 -19.83 40.14
C ILE A 437 80.13 -19.13 41.51
N VAL A 438 79.01 -18.85 42.03
CA VAL A 438 78.78 -18.30 43.39
C VAL A 438 77.94 -19.33 44.16
N LYS A 439 78.17 -19.45 45.46
CA LYS A 439 77.37 -20.32 46.36
C LYS A 439 76.86 -19.48 47.56
#